data_622e84a716d5a1b832cf77e454155b62
#
_entry.id   622e84a716d5a1b832cf77e454155b62
#
_cell.length_a   1.000
_cell.length_b   1.000
_cell.length_c   1.000
_cell.angle_alpha   90.00
_cell.angle_beta   90.00
_cell.angle_gamma   90.00
#
_symmetry.space_group_name_H-M   'P 1'
#
loop_
_entity.id
_entity.type
_entity.pdbx_description
1 polymer ?
#
loop_
_entity_poly.entity_id
_entity_poly.type
_entity_poly.pdbx_seq_one_letter_code
_entity_poly.pdbx_strand_id
1 'polypeptide(L)'
;VIEARKEKNRKNPLYVPGSNDWRKKREFVEYTSSSVTTAGKKEFLYGRFEVRARIPVAKGAWPAIWTLGSNMEWPSCGEIDIMEYYQIKGVPHILANAAWGTDKQWGAKWNSKATPYIHFTEKDPEWASKFHIWRMDWDEEVIKLYLDDELLNEIPLKDTVNGSIGKRTNPFTKPQYLLLNLAIGGINGGPIDESALPMKYEIDYVRVYQQEKKIVSGKLWRDTDGNVINAHGG
;
A
#
# COMPACT_ATOMS: atom_id res chain seq x y z
N VAL A 1 -16.00 1.44 0.15
CA VAL A 1 -15.65 1.98 -1.17
C VAL A 1 -14.96 3.31 -0.99
N ILE A 2 -13.80 3.48 -1.63
CA ILE A 2 -13.14 4.77 -1.84
C ILE A 2 -13.47 5.23 -3.25
N GLU A 3 -13.97 6.45 -3.40
CA GLU A 3 -14.41 6.97 -4.69
C GLU A 3 -13.68 8.27 -5.03
N ALA A 4 -13.03 8.29 -6.19
CA ALA A 4 -12.45 9.52 -6.74
C ALA A 4 -13.44 10.19 -7.68
N ARG A 5 -13.68 11.49 -7.48
CA ARG A 5 -14.69 12.29 -8.19
C ARG A 5 -14.10 13.56 -8.75
N LYS A 6 -14.67 14.01 -9.88
CA LYS A 6 -14.51 15.40 -10.33
C LYS A 6 -15.43 16.29 -9.53
N GLU A 7 -14.92 17.42 -9.07
CA GLU A 7 -15.66 18.39 -8.29
C GLU A 7 -15.97 19.65 -9.12
N LYS A 8 -17.08 20.27 -8.81
CA LYS A 8 -17.48 21.53 -9.42
C LYS A 8 -17.59 22.61 -8.34
N ASN A 9 -16.74 23.63 -8.43
CA ASN A 9 -16.74 24.78 -7.51
C ASN A 9 -16.65 24.41 -6.01
N ARG A 10 -15.97 23.29 -5.67
CA ARG A 10 -15.74 22.91 -4.30
C ARG A 10 -14.58 23.69 -3.72
N LYS A 11 -14.84 24.53 -2.73
CA LYS A 11 -13.80 25.28 -2.04
C LYS A 11 -12.85 24.37 -1.30
N ASN A 12 -11.57 24.68 -1.36
CA ASN A 12 -10.53 24.03 -0.58
C ASN A 12 -10.52 24.59 0.84
N PRO A 13 -10.86 23.82 1.87
CA PRO A 13 -10.87 24.30 3.26
C PRO A 13 -9.48 24.67 3.79
N LEU A 14 -8.43 24.24 3.12
CA LEU A 14 -7.04 24.55 3.47
C LEU A 14 -6.45 25.71 2.67
N TYR A 15 -7.24 26.37 1.81
CA TYR A 15 -6.74 27.43 0.93
C TYR A 15 -6.11 28.57 1.70
N VAL A 16 -4.91 28.94 1.30
CA VAL A 16 -4.17 30.12 1.77
C VAL A 16 -3.64 30.88 0.56
N PRO A 17 -4.11 32.11 0.31
CA PRO A 17 -3.62 32.93 -0.79
C PRO A 17 -2.10 33.09 -0.75
N GLY A 18 -1.43 32.88 -1.89
CA GLY A 18 0.03 33.00 -2.00
C GLY A 18 0.84 31.83 -1.44
N SER A 19 0.20 30.78 -0.93
CA SER A 19 0.91 29.59 -0.42
C SER A 19 1.57 28.79 -1.54
N ASN A 20 2.80 28.34 -1.32
CA ASN A 20 3.50 27.39 -2.18
C ASN A 20 3.18 25.92 -1.84
N ASP A 21 2.50 25.65 -0.74
CA ASP A 21 2.07 24.29 -0.37
C ASP A 21 0.99 23.83 -1.35
N TRP A 22 1.22 22.71 -2.03
CA TRP A 22 0.31 22.16 -3.03
C TRP A 22 -1.10 21.91 -2.49
N ARG A 23 -1.24 21.65 -1.18
CA ARG A 23 -2.53 21.43 -0.49
C ARG A 23 -3.31 22.71 -0.28
N LYS A 24 -2.61 23.87 -0.22
CA LYS A 24 -3.16 25.17 0.19
C LYS A 24 -3.23 26.18 -0.94
N LYS A 25 -2.48 25.98 -2.02
CA LYS A 25 -2.34 26.98 -3.09
C LYS A 25 -3.56 27.17 -4.00
N ARG A 26 -4.47 26.18 -4.04
CA ARG A 26 -5.65 26.24 -4.90
C ARG A 26 -6.88 26.63 -4.09
N GLU A 27 -7.64 27.62 -4.52
CA GLU A 27 -8.88 28.03 -3.89
C GLU A 27 -9.97 26.95 -4.03
N PHE A 28 -10.01 26.30 -5.18
CA PHE A 28 -10.95 25.21 -5.48
C PHE A 28 -10.20 23.90 -5.70
N VAL A 29 -10.82 22.81 -5.29
CA VAL A 29 -10.35 21.46 -5.62
C VAL A 29 -11.07 20.97 -6.87
N GLU A 30 -10.32 20.38 -7.78
CA GLU A 30 -10.83 19.83 -9.05
C GLU A 30 -11.31 18.40 -8.87
N TYR A 31 -10.66 17.68 -7.95
CA TYR A 31 -10.94 16.27 -7.67
C TYR A 31 -10.91 16.01 -6.18
N THR A 32 -11.71 15.04 -5.74
CA THR A 32 -11.65 14.50 -4.37
C THR A 32 -11.52 13.00 -4.41
N SER A 33 -10.85 12.47 -3.42
CA SER A 33 -10.74 11.05 -3.14
C SER A 33 -10.54 10.86 -1.63
N SER A 34 -10.15 9.67 -1.19
CA SER A 34 -9.98 9.40 0.22
C SER A 34 -8.80 8.47 0.51
N SER A 35 -8.33 8.55 1.75
CA SER A 35 -7.39 7.64 2.36
C SER A 35 -7.98 7.15 3.70
N VAL A 36 -7.91 5.85 3.94
CA VAL A 36 -8.30 5.20 5.19
C VAL A 36 -7.05 4.64 5.84
N THR A 37 -6.89 4.83 7.14
CA THR A 37 -5.68 4.43 7.84
C THR A 37 -5.96 3.93 9.26
N THR A 38 -5.10 3.04 9.74
CA THR A 38 -5.07 2.61 11.15
C THR A 38 -4.12 3.44 12.01
N ALA A 39 -3.50 4.49 11.46
CA ALA A 39 -2.58 5.37 12.19
C ALA A 39 -3.20 5.92 13.48
N GLY A 40 -2.45 5.83 14.59
CA GLY A 40 -2.92 6.28 15.91
C GLY A 40 -4.02 5.40 16.53
N LYS A 41 -4.40 4.29 15.89
CA LYS A 41 -5.42 3.35 16.36
C LYS A 41 -4.87 1.94 16.53
N LYS A 42 -4.25 1.38 15.47
CA LYS A 42 -3.69 0.04 15.49
C LYS A 42 -2.45 -0.04 14.61
N GLU A 43 -1.40 -0.59 15.17
CA GLU A 43 -0.16 -0.95 14.49
C GLU A 43 0.08 -2.45 14.63
N PHE A 44 0.77 -3.01 13.66
CA PHE A 44 1.06 -4.43 13.59
C PHE A 44 2.57 -4.63 13.42
N LEU A 45 3.11 -5.63 14.10
CA LEU A 45 4.45 -6.12 13.87
C LEU A 45 4.35 -7.56 13.43
N TYR A 46 4.77 -7.83 12.20
CA TYR A 46 4.68 -9.14 11.54
C TYR A 46 3.23 -9.62 11.33
N GLY A 47 3.08 -10.69 10.59
CA GLY A 47 1.80 -11.33 10.36
C GLY A 47 1.46 -11.48 8.88
N ARG A 48 0.30 -12.08 8.63
CA ARG A 48 -0.32 -12.13 7.32
C ARG A 48 -1.37 -11.04 7.22
N PHE A 49 -1.24 -10.20 6.20
CA PHE A 49 -2.23 -9.19 5.83
C PHE A 49 -2.93 -9.64 4.56
N GLU A 50 -4.25 -9.63 4.59
CA GLU A 50 -5.09 -9.92 3.43
C GLU A 50 -6.07 -8.78 3.22
N VAL A 51 -6.05 -8.20 2.04
CA VAL A 51 -7.03 -7.21 1.61
C VAL A 51 -7.71 -7.75 0.37
N ARG A 52 -9.01 -8.05 0.46
CA ARG A 52 -9.80 -8.41 -0.69
C ARG A 52 -10.39 -7.16 -1.30
N ALA A 53 -9.94 -6.82 -2.50
CA ALA A 53 -10.30 -5.55 -3.13
C ALA A 53 -10.34 -5.65 -4.65
N ARG A 54 -11.18 -4.77 -5.24
CA ARG A 54 -11.21 -4.47 -6.67
C ARG A 54 -10.75 -3.04 -6.87
N ILE A 55 -9.70 -2.86 -7.66
CA ILE A 55 -9.06 -1.56 -7.89
C ILE A 55 -9.50 -0.95 -9.22
N PRO A 56 -9.58 0.39 -9.33
CA PRO A 56 -9.73 1.04 -10.61
C PRO A 56 -8.41 0.98 -11.40
N VAL A 57 -8.50 0.65 -12.70
CA VAL A 57 -7.34 0.53 -13.60
C VAL A 57 -7.37 1.56 -14.72
N ALA A 58 -8.14 2.62 -14.57
CA ALA A 58 -8.20 3.70 -15.53
C ALA A 58 -6.94 4.58 -15.49
N LYS A 59 -6.67 5.28 -16.59
CA LYS A 59 -5.58 6.25 -16.66
C LYS A 59 -5.79 7.36 -15.64
N GLY A 60 -4.77 7.64 -14.87
CA GLY A 60 -4.83 8.62 -13.77
C GLY A 60 -5.17 8.00 -12.41
N ALA A 61 -5.64 6.74 -12.34
CA ALA A 61 -5.82 6.05 -11.07
C ALA A 61 -4.48 5.65 -10.46
N TRP A 62 -4.38 5.81 -9.14
CA TRP A 62 -3.24 5.38 -8.33
C TRP A 62 -3.73 4.85 -6.98
N PRO A 63 -4.42 3.69 -6.98
CA PRO A 63 -4.79 3.00 -5.75
C PRO A 63 -3.57 2.37 -5.09
N ALA A 64 -3.59 2.31 -3.75
CA ALA A 64 -2.55 1.67 -2.96
C ALA A 64 -3.09 0.95 -1.72
N ILE A 65 -2.41 -0.13 -1.35
CA ILE A 65 -2.48 -0.84 -0.08
C ILE A 65 -1.06 -0.88 0.45
N TRP A 66 -0.78 -0.20 1.54
CA TRP A 66 0.57 0.00 2.01
C TRP A 66 0.67 0.18 3.51
N THR A 67 1.87 0.14 4.04
CA THR A 67 2.13 0.34 5.47
C THR A 67 3.27 1.32 5.69
N LEU A 68 3.23 2.02 6.83
CA LEU A 68 4.31 2.90 7.29
C LEU A 68 4.59 2.66 8.76
N GLY A 69 5.86 2.76 9.15
CA GLY A 69 6.23 2.85 10.56
C GLY A 69 5.92 4.24 11.15
N SER A 70 5.66 4.28 12.45
CA SER A 70 5.38 5.52 13.19
C SER A 70 6.57 6.03 14.01
N ASN A 71 7.66 5.27 14.07
CA ASN A 71 8.77 5.49 14.98
C ASN A 71 9.84 6.48 14.48
N MET A 72 9.84 6.80 13.21
CA MET A 72 10.78 7.72 12.54
C MET A 72 10.09 8.47 11.41
N GLU A 73 10.76 9.48 10.86
CA GLU A 73 10.34 10.13 9.62
C GLU A 73 10.62 9.22 8.41
N TRP A 74 9.80 9.39 7.38
CA TRP A 74 10.01 8.72 6.09
C TRP A 74 11.35 9.17 5.46
N PRO A 75 12.13 8.29 4.82
CA PRO A 75 11.87 6.87 4.60
C PRO A 75 12.41 5.94 5.68
N SER A 76 13.02 6.46 6.74
CA SER A 76 13.64 5.66 7.81
C SER A 76 12.62 4.90 8.68
N CYS A 77 11.35 5.30 8.66
CA CYS A 77 10.26 4.56 9.30
C CYS A 77 9.95 3.23 8.59
N GLY A 78 10.37 3.08 7.33
CA GLY A 78 10.03 1.95 6.47
C GLY A 78 8.64 2.08 5.85
N GLU A 79 8.53 1.67 4.59
CA GLU A 79 7.30 1.62 3.81
C GLU A 79 7.21 0.25 3.13
N ILE A 80 6.06 -0.39 3.17
CA ILE A 80 5.78 -1.61 2.41
C ILE A 80 4.55 -1.36 1.56
N ASP A 81 4.72 -1.41 0.24
CA ASP A 81 3.62 -1.32 -0.71
C ASP A 81 3.17 -2.74 -1.06
N ILE A 82 2.12 -3.20 -0.38
CA ILE A 82 1.51 -4.51 -0.66
C ILE A 82 0.96 -4.51 -2.09
N MET A 83 0.43 -3.38 -2.50
CA MET A 83 -0.04 -3.12 -3.85
C MET A 83 0.00 -1.63 -4.16
N GLU A 84 0.52 -1.29 -5.33
CA GLU A 84 0.25 -0.05 -6.03
C GLU A 84 -0.13 -0.35 -7.48
N TYR A 85 -0.95 0.50 -8.06
CA TYR A 85 -1.21 0.49 -9.50
C TYR A 85 -0.99 1.88 -10.05
N TYR A 86 -0.17 1.99 -11.09
CA TYR A 86 -0.01 3.20 -11.91
C TYR A 86 0.69 2.89 -13.24
N GLN A 87 0.85 3.92 -14.09
CA GLN A 87 1.48 3.77 -15.40
C GLN A 87 2.96 4.14 -15.34
N ILE A 88 3.84 3.21 -15.72
CA ILE A 88 5.26 3.48 -15.93
C ILE A 88 5.48 3.70 -17.42
N LYS A 89 5.88 4.93 -17.79
CA LYS A 89 6.06 5.33 -19.21
C LYS A 89 4.83 5.03 -20.07
N GLY A 90 3.64 5.23 -19.53
CA GLY A 90 2.37 5.00 -20.22
C GLY A 90 1.88 3.55 -20.24
N VAL A 91 2.61 2.61 -19.65
CA VAL A 91 2.23 1.20 -19.53
C VAL A 91 1.71 0.94 -18.11
N PRO A 92 0.48 0.40 -17.94
CA PRO A 92 -0.04 0.05 -16.63
C PRO A 92 0.76 -1.07 -15.96
N HIS A 93 1.01 -0.93 -14.64
CA HIS A 93 1.72 -1.92 -13.82
C HIS A 93 1.04 -2.12 -12.48
N ILE A 94 1.15 -3.33 -11.95
CA ILE A 94 0.99 -3.63 -10.53
C ILE A 94 2.37 -3.65 -9.90
N LEU A 95 2.53 -2.94 -8.79
CA LEU A 95 3.80 -2.82 -8.08
C LEU A 95 3.67 -3.39 -6.68
N ALA A 96 4.76 -4.01 -6.23
CA ALA A 96 4.92 -4.55 -4.89
C ALA A 96 6.33 -4.21 -4.41
N ASN A 97 6.44 -3.33 -3.40
CA ASN A 97 7.70 -2.68 -3.04
C ASN A 97 7.96 -2.66 -1.54
N ALA A 98 9.20 -2.35 -1.17
CA ALA A 98 9.52 -1.81 0.14
C ALA A 98 10.58 -0.71 0.01
N ALA A 99 10.50 0.29 0.90
CA ALA A 99 11.44 1.39 0.97
C ALA A 99 11.97 1.59 2.39
N TRP A 100 13.25 1.99 2.49
CA TRP A 100 13.90 2.31 3.75
C TRP A 100 14.95 3.41 3.57
N GLY A 101 15.41 3.97 4.70
CA GLY A 101 16.30 5.14 4.70
C GLY A 101 17.72 4.85 4.28
N THR A 102 18.37 5.88 3.73
CA THR A 102 19.80 5.91 3.37
C THR A 102 20.60 6.77 4.37
N ASP A 103 21.86 7.04 4.01
CA ASP A 103 22.71 8.02 4.74
C ASP A 103 22.36 9.47 4.39
N LYS A 104 21.47 9.71 3.44
CA LYS A 104 21.03 11.05 3.04
C LYS A 104 19.64 11.33 3.58
N GLN A 105 19.43 12.55 4.10
CA GLN A 105 18.09 13.00 4.51
C GLN A 105 17.12 12.86 3.32
N TRP A 106 15.96 12.28 3.58
CA TRP A 106 14.90 11.98 2.58
C TRP A 106 15.32 11.03 1.45
N GLY A 107 16.53 10.46 1.53
CA GLY A 107 17.00 9.45 0.58
C GLY A 107 16.41 8.07 0.90
N ALA A 108 15.77 7.44 -0.07
CA ALA A 108 15.22 6.10 0.05
C ALA A 108 16.01 5.08 -0.78
N LYS A 109 16.18 3.88 -0.22
CA LYS A 109 16.46 2.66 -0.98
C LYS A 109 15.15 1.93 -1.21
N TRP A 110 15.06 1.26 -2.35
CA TRP A 110 13.88 0.52 -2.77
C TRP A 110 14.23 -0.91 -3.16
N ASN A 111 13.43 -1.85 -2.72
CA ASN A 111 13.28 -3.15 -3.37
C ASN A 111 11.92 -3.12 -4.06
N SER A 112 11.93 -3.06 -5.40
CA SER A 112 10.72 -2.86 -6.19
C SER A 112 10.54 -3.93 -7.24
N LYS A 113 9.29 -4.38 -7.39
CA LYS A 113 8.84 -5.21 -8.50
C LYS A 113 7.64 -4.56 -9.16
N ALA A 114 7.75 -4.33 -10.46
CA ALA A 114 6.68 -3.82 -11.30
C ALA A 114 6.32 -4.89 -12.32
N THR A 115 5.11 -5.45 -12.20
CA THR A 115 4.57 -6.44 -13.12
C THR A 115 3.65 -5.73 -14.11
N PRO A 116 3.89 -5.81 -15.43
CA PRO A 116 2.99 -5.23 -16.42
C PRO A 116 1.56 -5.77 -16.22
N TYR A 117 0.58 -4.87 -16.23
CA TYR A 117 -0.83 -5.22 -16.00
C TYR A 117 -1.36 -6.26 -17.02
N ILE A 118 -0.82 -6.26 -18.24
CA ILE A 118 -1.15 -7.24 -19.28
C ILE A 118 -0.89 -8.68 -18.84
N HIS A 119 0.10 -8.92 -17.98
CA HIS A 119 0.40 -10.24 -17.43
C HIS A 119 -0.81 -10.90 -16.76
N PHE A 120 -1.68 -10.09 -16.14
CA PHE A 120 -2.89 -10.57 -15.47
C PHE A 120 -4.05 -10.66 -16.45
N THR A 121 -4.20 -9.69 -17.34
CA THR A 121 -5.32 -9.63 -18.27
C THR A 121 -5.22 -10.61 -19.44
N GLU A 122 -4.03 -11.07 -19.80
CA GLU A 122 -3.85 -12.18 -20.75
C GLU A 122 -4.39 -13.51 -20.20
N LYS A 123 -4.29 -13.70 -18.87
CA LYS A 123 -4.82 -14.90 -18.19
C LYS A 123 -6.33 -14.79 -17.94
N ASP A 124 -6.80 -13.57 -17.67
CA ASP A 124 -8.19 -13.26 -17.35
C ASP A 124 -8.59 -11.88 -17.89
N PRO A 125 -9.22 -11.79 -19.07
CA PRO A 125 -9.64 -10.50 -19.64
C PRO A 125 -10.60 -9.70 -18.75
N GLU A 126 -11.32 -10.35 -17.84
CA GLU A 126 -12.24 -9.71 -16.90
C GLU A 126 -11.58 -9.37 -15.54
N TRP A 127 -10.27 -9.46 -15.44
CA TRP A 127 -9.53 -9.27 -14.20
C TRP A 127 -9.95 -8.00 -13.45
N ALA A 128 -10.04 -6.85 -14.13
CA ALA A 128 -10.40 -5.57 -13.52
C ALA A 128 -11.81 -5.53 -12.92
N SER A 129 -12.71 -6.42 -13.34
CA SER A 129 -14.07 -6.51 -12.82
C SER A 129 -14.20 -7.37 -11.56
N LYS A 130 -13.14 -8.07 -11.18
CA LYS A 130 -13.13 -9.04 -10.07
C LYS A 130 -12.47 -8.48 -8.82
N PHE A 131 -12.83 -9.07 -7.68
CA PHE A 131 -12.10 -8.86 -6.43
C PHE A 131 -10.92 -9.81 -6.36
N HIS A 132 -9.77 -9.27 -6.00
CA HIS A 132 -8.50 -9.99 -5.84
C HIS A 132 -8.04 -9.93 -4.39
N ILE A 133 -7.22 -10.89 -3.98
CA ILE A 133 -6.62 -10.93 -2.65
C ILE A 133 -5.19 -10.41 -2.75
N TRP A 134 -4.96 -9.24 -2.14
CA TRP A 134 -3.66 -8.63 -1.99
C TRP A 134 -3.12 -9.05 -0.64
N ARG A 135 -2.01 -9.81 -0.64
CA ARG A 135 -1.49 -10.44 0.57
C ARG A 135 -0.04 -10.05 0.84
N MET A 136 0.27 -9.82 2.10
CA MET A 136 1.61 -9.74 2.62
C MET A 136 1.79 -10.80 3.71
N ASP A 137 2.82 -11.62 3.58
CA ASP A 137 3.35 -12.46 4.64
C ASP A 137 4.65 -11.83 5.14
N TRP A 138 4.66 -11.40 6.40
CA TRP A 138 5.77 -10.67 6.99
C TRP A 138 6.16 -11.29 8.32
N ASP A 139 7.43 -11.67 8.45
CA ASP A 139 8.03 -12.23 9.67
C ASP A 139 9.39 -11.57 9.99
N GLU A 140 10.16 -12.16 10.89
CA GLU A 140 11.47 -11.65 11.29
C GLU A 140 12.54 -11.73 10.19
N GLU A 141 12.32 -12.53 9.14
CA GLU A 141 13.31 -12.84 8.11
C GLU A 141 12.97 -12.22 6.75
N VAL A 142 11.67 -12.14 6.40
CA VAL A 142 11.25 -11.82 5.04
C VAL A 142 9.88 -11.17 4.99
N ILE A 143 9.71 -10.31 3.97
CA ILE A 143 8.40 -9.82 3.52
C ILE A 143 8.13 -10.47 2.17
N LYS A 144 6.98 -11.12 2.03
CA LYS A 144 6.51 -11.70 0.76
C LYS A 144 5.19 -11.06 0.37
N LEU A 145 5.14 -10.52 -0.85
CA LEU A 145 3.99 -9.78 -1.38
C LEU A 145 3.35 -10.59 -2.51
N TYR A 146 2.03 -10.77 -2.44
CA TYR A 146 1.29 -11.64 -3.35
C TYR A 146 0.06 -10.93 -3.92
N LEU A 147 -0.30 -11.31 -5.12
CA LEU A 147 -1.62 -11.09 -5.71
C LEU A 147 -2.28 -12.44 -5.95
N ASP A 148 -3.40 -12.66 -5.30
CA ASP A 148 -4.02 -13.98 -5.16
C ASP A 148 -2.98 -14.98 -4.61
N ASP A 149 -2.58 -15.99 -5.38
CA ASP A 149 -1.53 -16.92 -4.97
C ASP A 149 -0.18 -16.69 -5.69
N GLU A 150 -0.10 -15.68 -6.56
CA GLU A 150 1.12 -15.36 -7.29
C GLU A 150 2.05 -14.48 -6.44
N LEU A 151 3.28 -14.97 -6.20
CA LEU A 151 4.33 -14.19 -5.52
C LEU A 151 4.82 -13.08 -6.44
N LEU A 152 4.58 -11.82 -6.06
CA LEU A 152 5.04 -10.65 -6.81
C LEU A 152 6.44 -10.21 -6.39
N ASN A 153 6.73 -10.19 -5.08
CA ASN A 153 8.03 -9.77 -4.56
C ASN A 153 8.39 -10.49 -3.26
N GLU A 154 9.67 -10.78 -3.08
CA GLU A 154 10.25 -11.31 -1.85
C GLU A 154 11.40 -10.42 -1.40
N ILE A 155 11.34 -9.94 -0.17
CA ILE A 155 12.24 -8.91 0.38
C ILE A 155 12.85 -9.45 1.68
N PRO A 156 14.10 -9.95 1.65
CA PRO A 156 14.79 -10.38 2.87
C PRO A 156 15.07 -9.22 3.80
N LEU A 157 14.69 -9.29 5.07
CA LEU A 157 14.87 -8.20 6.03
C LEU A 157 16.35 -7.88 6.30
N LYS A 158 17.23 -8.83 6.16
CA LYS A 158 18.68 -8.60 6.30
C LYS A 158 19.22 -7.53 5.35
N ASP A 159 18.54 -7.28 4.22
CA ASP A 159 18.97 -6.36 3.18
C ASP A 159 18.33 -4.95 3.33
N THR A 160 17.44 -4.77 4.33
CA THR A 160 16.61 -3.56 4.49
C THR A 160 17.02 -2.67 5.66
N VAL A 161 18.28 -2.74 6.04
CA VAL A 161 18.82 -1.91 7.12
C VAL A 161 18.98 -0.45 6.66
N ASN A 162 18.42 0.47 7.43
CA ASN A 162 18.59 1.91 7.23
C ASN A 162 20.04 2.34 7.22
N GLY A 163 20.34 3.44 6.54
CA GLY A 163 21.58 4.18 6.69
C GLY A 163 21.67 4.90 8.05
N SER A 164 22.65 5.80 8.14
CA SER A 164 22.95 6.55 9.37
C SER A 164 21.80 7.43 9.86
N ILE A 165 21.01 8.01 8.95
CA ILE A 165 19.84 8.84 9.30
C ILE A 165 18.80 8.01 10.09
N GLY A 166 18.57 6.77 9.70
CA GLY A 166 17.71 5.81 10.42
C GLY A 166 18.47 5.02 11.50
N LYS A 167 19.61 5.53 11.99
CA LYS A 167 20.41 4.94 13.08
C LYS A 167 20.82 3.50 12.82
N ARG A 168 20.98 3.11 11.54
CA ARG A 168 21.32 1.74 11.12
C ARG A 168 20.37 0.65 11.68
N THR A 169 19.13 1.03 11.93
CA THR A 169 18.09 0.10 12.38
C THR A 169 17.36 -0.50 11.18
N ASN A 170 16.76 -1.68 11.36
CA ASN A 170 15.85 -2.23 10.37
C ASN A 170 14.42 -1.76 10.68
N PRO A 171 13.77 -0.96 9.79
CA PRO A 171 12.44 -0.44 10.07
C PRO A 171 11.36 -1.52 10.06
N PHE A 172 11.58 -2.63 9.35
CA PHE A 172 10.63 -3.73 9.25
C PHE A 172 10.69 -4.71 10.43
N THR A 173 11.47 -4.39 11.46
CA THR A 173 11.41 -5.02 12.79
C THR A 173 10.64 -4.16 13.80
N LYS A 174 9.92 -3.16 13.33
CA LYS A 174 9.12 -2.23 14.12
C LYS A 174 7.66 -2.26 13.65
N PRO A 175 6.70 -1.96 14.55
CA PRO A 175 5.30 -1.91 14.18
C PRO A 175 5.02 -0.90 13.07
N GLN A 176 4.06 -1.24 12.20
CA GLN A 176 3.60 -0.39 11.11
C GLN A 176 2.07 -0.29 11.12
N TYR A 177 1.56 0.86 10.71
CA TYR A 177 0.13 1.06 10.47
C TYR A 177 -0.21 0.89 9.00
N LEU A 178 -1.45 0.48 8.72
CA LEU A 178 -1.96 0.22 7.38
C LEU A 178 -2.65 1.46 6.81
N LEU A 179 -2.48 1.64 5.50
CA LEU A 179 -3.15 2.66 4.70
C LEU A 179 -3.76 2.02 3.44
N LEU A 180 -4.96 2.49 3.10
CA LEU A 180 -5.63 2.19 1.84
C LEU A 180 -6.10 3.52 1.25
N ASN A 181 -5.66 3.85 0.06
CA ASN A 181 -6.06 5.09 -0.58
C ASN A 181 -6.22 4.95 -2.09
N LEU A 182 -6.98 5.85 -2.66
CA LEU A 182 -7.05 6.07 -4.09
C LEU A 182 -6.54 7.48 -4.38
N ALA A 183 -5.26 7.61 -4.70
CA ALA A 183 -4.75 8.83 -5.30
C ALA A 183 -5.16 8.89 -6.78
N ILE A 184 -5.28 10.09 -7.33
CA ILE A 184 -5.51 10.30 -8.76
C ILE A 184 -4.60 11.39 -9.29
N GLY A 185 -4.11 11.20 -10.50
CA GLY A 185 -3.15 12.11 -11.11
C GLY A 185 -1.81 12.12 -10.39
N GLY A 186 -1.15 13.27 -10.32
CA GLY A 186 0.14 13.44 -9.67
C GLY A 186 1.29 12.80 -10.44
N ILE A 187 2.39 12.52 -9.72
CA ILE A 187 3.64 12.03 -10.33
C ILE A 187 3.46 10.65 -10.94
N ASN A 188 2.81 9.73 -10.21
CA ASN A 188 2.64 8.34 -10.63
C ASN A 188 1.33 8.10 -11.39
N GLY A 189 0.21 8.70 -10.96
CA GLY A 189 -1.07 8.55 -11.66
C GLY A 189 -1.07 9.21 -13.05
N GLY A 190 -0.31 10.29 -13.21
CA GLY A 190 -0.22 11.01 -14.49
C GLY A 190 -1.53 11.70 -14.89
N PRO A 191 -1.77 11.91 -16.20
CA PRO A 191 -3.00 12.53 -16.70
C PRO A 191 -4.23 11.70 -16.34
N ILE A 192 -5.29 12.37 -15.87
CA ILE A 192 -6.54 11.73 -15.45
C ILE A 192 -7.45 11.57 -16.68
N ASP A 193 -7.97 10.36 -16.90
CA ASP A 193 -9.07 10.12 -17.80
C ASP A 193 -10.39 10.50 -17.10
N GLU A 194 -10.88 11.70 -17.39
CA GLU A 194 -12.11 12.20 -16.77
C GLU A 194 -13.36 11.40 -17.15
N SER A 195 -13.35 10.70 -18.28
CA SER A 195 -14.47 9.84 -18.69
C SER A 195 -14.61 8.61 -17.80
N ALA A 196 -13.56 8.20 -17.10
CA ALA A 196 -13.57 7.10 -16.15
C ALA A 196 -14.05 7.50 -14.75
N LEU A 197 -14.32 8.79 -14.51
CA LEU A 197 -14.83 9.25 -13.22
C LEU A 197 -16.36 9.05 -13.10
N PRO A 198 -16.87 8.66 -11.92
CA PRO A 198 -16.14 8.41 -10.69
C PRO A 198 -15.40 7.07 -10.71
N MET A 199 -14.12 7.08 -10.30
CA MET A 199 -13.33 5.86 -10.14
C MET A 199 -13.61 5.25 -8.76
N LYS A 200 -13.81 3.94 -8.69
CA LYS A 200 -14.12 3.23 -7.44
C LYS A 200 -13.04 2.24 -7.08
N TYR A 201 -12.55 2.35 -5.87
CA TYR A 201 -11.71 1.36 -5.22
C TYR A 201 -12.58 0.67 -4.16
N GLU A 202 -12.93 -0.58 -4.40
CA GLU A 202 -13.87 -1.34 -3.59
C GLU A 202 -13.11 -2.33 -2.72
N ILE A 203 -13.25 -2.20 -1.41
CA ILE A 203 -12.62 -3.06 -0.41
C ILE A 203 -13.72 -3.88 0.25
N ASP A 204 -13.62 -5.20 0.13
CA ASP A 204 -14.56 -6.14 0.76
C ASP A 204 -14.15 -6.34 2.23
N TYR A 205 -12.91 -6.75 2.45
CA TYR A 205 -12.36 -6.90 3.80
C TYR A 205 -10.88 -6.58 3.90
N VAL A 206 -10.46 -6.30 5.12
CA VAL A 206 -9.06 -6.29 5.57
C VAL A 206 -8.96 -7.26 6.74
N ARG A 207 -8.05 -8.21 6.65
CA ARG A 207 -7.76 -9.17 7.71
C ARG A 207 -6.27 -9.19 8.03
N VAL A 208 -5.93 -9.19 9.31
CA VAL A 208 -4.55 -9.32 9.76
C VAL A 208 -4.48 -10.47 10.75
N TYR A 209 -3.63 -11.44 10.41
CA TYR A 209 -3.38 -12.63 11.22
C TYR A 209 -1.98 -12.54 11.80
N GLN A 210 -1.85 -12.75 13.09
CA GLN A 210 -0.58 -12.74 13.77
C GLN A 210 -0.26 -14.13 14.36
N GLN A 211 1.02 -14.52 14.25
CA GLN A 211 1.48 -15.76 14.85
C GLN A 211 1.45 -15.67 16.37
N GLU A 212 0.89 -16.66 17.02
CA GLU A 212 1.06 -16.84 18.45
C GLU A 212 2.50 -17.27 18.74
N LYS A 213 3.19 -16.55 19.64
CA LYS A 213 4.50 -17.04 20.16
C LYS A 213 4.23 -18.28 20.98
N LYS A 214 4.63 -19.45 20.47
CA LYS A 214 4.56 -20.68 21.23
C LYS A 214 5.55 -20.70 22.39
N ILE A 215 5.03 -21.07 23.54
CA ILE A 215 5.86 -21.42 24.70
C ILE A 215 6.52 -22.80 24.51
N VAL A 216 5.96 -23.71 23.71
CA VAL A 216 6.60 -24.99 23.30
C VAL A 216 5.92 -25.57 22.04
N SER A 217 6.73 -25.94 21.04
CA SER A 217 6.47 -26.80 19.86
C SER A 217 5.25 -26.54 18.96
N GLY A 218 5.47 -25.86 17.85
CA GLY A 218 4.60 -25.69 16.67
C GLY A 218 3.90 -24.31 16.62
N LYS A 219 3.82 -23.68 15.43
CA LYS A 219 3.29 -22.34 15.22
C LYS A 219 1.76 -22.36 15.09
N LEU A 220 1.02 -21.66 15.94
CA LEU A 220 -0.42 -21.43 15.82
C LEU A 220 -0.68 -20.00 15.33
N TRP A 221 -1.55 -19.85 14.36
CA TRP A 221 -2.03 -18.55 13.90
C TRP A 221 -3.32 -18.18 14.63
N ARG A 222 -3.47 -16.88 15.03
CA ARG A 222 -4.71 -16.35 15.57
C ARG A 222 -5.20 -15.16 14.76
N ASP A 223 -6.52 -15.03 14.61
CA ASP A 223 -7.12 -13.81 14.05
C ASP A 223 -7.07 -12.64 15.05
N THR A 224 -7.53 -11.47 14.60
CA THR A 224 -7.59 -10.26 15.44
C THR A 224 -8.51 -10.38 16.65
N ASP A 225 -9.41 -11.36 16.64
CA ASP A 225 -10.36 -11.65 17.73
C ASP A 225 -9.84 -12.74 18.68
N GLY A 226 -8.62 -13.25 18.42
CA GLY A 226 -7.94 -14.24 19.26
C GLY A 226 -8.26 -15.70 18.93
N ASN A 227 -9.02 -15.99 17.86
CA ASN A 227 -9.34 -17.36 17.48
C ASN A 227 -8.17 -18.07 16.78
N VAL A 228 -7.93 -19.33 17.13
CA VAL A 228 -6.88 -20.16 16.51
C VAL A 228 -7.26 -20.53 15.09
N ILE A 229 -6.37 -20.24 14.13
CA ILE A 229 -6.53 -20.63 12.73
C ILE A 229 -5.57 -21.77 12.45
N ASN A 230 -6.11 -22.93 12.11
CA ASN A 230 -5.30 -24.09 11.73
C ASN A 230 -4.59 -23.82 10.38
N ALA A 231 -3.29 -24.10 10.32
CA ALA A 231 -2.46 -23.94 9.12
C ALA A 231 -2.74 -24.99 8.02
N HIS A 232 -3.79 -25.78 8.14
CA HIS A 232 -4.22 -26.76 7.16
C HIS A 232 -5.59 -26.34 6.61
N GLY A 233 -5.58 -25.44 5.63
CA GLY A 233 -6.67 -25.37 4.68
C GLY A 233 -6.48 -26.52 3.69
N GLY A 234 -7.38 -27.49 3.74
CA GLY A 234 -7.61 -28.44 2.67
C GLY A 234 -8.24 -27.77 1.48
#